data_98492aa9e6e95e543433e05db07b48a4
#
_entry.id   98492aa9e6e95e543433e05db07b48a4
#
_cell.length_a   1.000
_cell.length_b   1.000
_cell.length_c   1.000
_cell.angle_alpha   90.00
_cell.angle_beta   90.00
_cell.angle_gamma   90.00
#
_symmetry.space_group_name_H-M   'P 1'
#
loop_
_entity.id
_entity.type
_entity.pdbx_description
1 polymer ?
#
loop_
_entity_poly.entity_id
_entity_poly.type
_entity_poly.pdbx_seq_one_letter_code
_entity_poly.pdbx_strand_id
1 'polypeptide(L)'
;LEGKKVAVPLGTMADYVFAKSMEIVGVDASKINVIDMVPEDGTAALISGDVAMACLFGGNSIAAATEVGSRLISVDEAKAGGIMGIDITSVTNKFMNENPGMVRTFVEVTHEANARYNSGKSDMNSMSKASAMDVGKMKGTLDGFKFLTPEETEKSMTNGNLSGFLDGMGTPKGNVDTSFLPL
;
A
#
# COMPACT_ATOMS: atom_id res chain seq x y z
N LEU A 1 -5.49 -11.31 -21.17
CA LEU A 1 -5.27 -9.86 -21.05
C LEU A 1 -4.48 -9.27 -22.21
N GLU A 2 -3.73 -10.09 -23.00
CA GLU A 2 -2.98 -9.60 -24.15
C GLU A 2 -3.90 -8.84 -25.13
N GLY A 3 -3.46 -7.68 -25.58
CA GLY A 3 -4.21 -6.78 -26.46
C GLY A 3 -5.37 -6.02 -25.79
N LYS A 4 -5.63 -6.25 -24.52
CA LYS A 4 -6.70 -5.55 -23.77
C LYS A 4 -6.18 -4.27 -23.12
N LYS A 5 -7.08 -3.33 -22.92
CA LYS A 5 -6.83 -2.12 -22.14
C LYS A 5 -6.88 -2.45 -20.64
N VAL A 6 -5.91 -1.99 -19.90
CA VAL A 6 -5.82 -2.14 -18.44
C VAL A 6 -5.50 -0.79 -17.83
N ALA A 7 -6.31 -0.34 -16.88
CA ALA A 7 -6.05 0.90 -16.13
C ALA A 7 -5.07 0.62 -14.99
N VAL A 8 -3.97 1.39 -14.95
CA VAL A 8 -2.95 1.28 -13.91
C VAL A 8 -2.47 2.68 -13.53
N PRO A 9 -2.49 3.07 -12.26
CA PRO A 9 -1.87 4.33 -11.83
C PRO A 9 -0.35 4.16 -11.82
N LEU A 10 0.31 4.54 -12.92
CA LEU A 10 1.73 4.34 -13.15
C LEU A 10 2.61 5.00 -12.09
N GLY A 11 3.75 4.39 -11.78
CA GLY A 11 4.70 4.87 -10.77
C GLY A 11 4.22 4.73 -9.33
N THR A 12 3.15 3.99 -9.09
CA THR A 12 2.60 3.73 -7.76
C THR A 12 2.79 2.27 -7.34
N MET A 13 2.39 1.95 -6.11
CA MET A 13 2.33 0.57 -5.63
C MET A 13 1.46 -0.33 -6.53
N ALA A 14 0.37 0.20 -7.10
CA ALA A 14 -0.51 -0.56 -7.98
C ALA A 14 0.19 -0.93 -9.30
N ASP A 15 1.10 -0.10 -9.80
CA ASP A 15 1.94 -0.41 -10.97
C ASP A 15 2.88 -1.59 -10.67
N TYR A 16 3.57 -1.53 -9.53
CA TYR A 16 4.39 -2.66 -9.07
C TYR A 16 3.59 -3.95 -8.92
N VAL A 17 2.41 -3.88 -8.27
CA VAL A 17 1.53 -5.04 -8.09
C VAL A 17 1.04 -5.57 -9.44
N PHE A 18 0.73 -4.68 -10.41
CA PHE A 18 0.36 -5.07 -11.76
C PHE A 18 1.47 -5.88 -12.42
N ALA A 19 2.71 -5.34 -12.46
CA ALA A 19 3.83 -6.02 -13.08
C ALA A 19 4.06 -7.40 -12.47
N LYS A 20 4.08 -7.50 -11.13
CA LYS A 20 4.23 -8.76 -10.42
C LYS A 20 3.06 -9.74 -10.63
N SER A 21 1.84 -9.23 -10.71
CA SER A 21 0.66 -10.07 -10.99
C SER A 21 0.76 -10.68 -12.39
N MET A 22 1.24 -9.94 -13.39
CA MET A 22 1.45 -10.48 -14.75
C MET A 22 2.50 -11.58 -14.77
N GLU A 23 3.59 -11.46 -13.99
CA GLU A 23 4.59 -12.52 -13.81
C GLU A 23 3.94 -13.78 -13.21
N ILE A 24 3.13 -13.65 -12.16
CA ILE A 24 2.47 -14.77 -11.47
C ILE A 24 1.50 -15.52 -12.41
N VAL A 25 0.71 -14.79 -13.18
CA VAL A 25 -0.26 -15.42 -14.10
C VAL A 25 0.32 -15.79 -15.46
N GLY A 26 1.62 -15.56 -15.68
CA GLY A 26 2.32 -15.92 -16.91
C GLY A 26 1.88 -15.11 -18.14
N VAL A 27 1.47 -13.86 -17.96
CA VAL A 27 1.05 -12.96 -19.03
C VAL A 27 2.16 -11.97 -19.35
N ASP A 28 2.50 -11.82 -20.63
CA ASP A 28 3.47 -10.84 -21.10
C ASP A 28 2.88 -9.42 -21.00
N ALA A 29 3.33 -8.66 -19.99
CA ALA A 29 2.85 -7.30 -19.75
C ALA A 29 3.11 -6.35 -20.93
N SER A 30 4.13 -6.61 -21.76
CA SER A 30 4.43 -5.78 -22.95
C SER A 30 3.36 -5.85 -24.05
N LYS A 31 2.51 -6.87 -24.00
CA LYS A 31 1.39 -7.05 -24.91
C LYS A 31 0.06 -6.49 -24.40
N ILE A 32 0.07 -5.85 -23.24
CA ILE A 32 -1.10 -5.23 -22.63
C ILE A 32 -1.11 -3.75 -22.96
N ASN A 33 -2.27 -3.22 -23.33
CA ASN A 33 -2.43 -1.78 -23.51
C ASN A 33 -2.70 -1.11 -22.14
N VAL A 34 -1.62 -0.76 -21.45
CA VAL A 34 -1.69 -0.09 -20.13
C VAL A 34 -2.06 1.37 -20.34
N ILE A 35 -3.04 1.84 -19.60
CA ILE A 35 -3.51 3.23 -19.59
C ILE A 35 -3.31 3.79 -18.19
N ASP A 36 -2.56 4.90 -18.10
CA ASP A 36 -2.34 5.60 -16.82
C ASP A 36 -3.64 6.27 -16.38
N MET A 37 -4.19 5.79 -15.27
CA MET A 37 -5.43 6.31 -14.69
C MET A 37 -5.34 6.30 -13.16
N VAL A 38 -5.82 7.37 -12.53
CA VAL A 38 -6.04 7.37 -11.08
C VAL A 38 -7.12 6.35 -10.70
N PRO A 39 -7.15 5.85 -9.45
CA PRO A 39 -8.07 4.77 -9.06
C PRO A 39 -9.54 5.04 -9.34
N GLU A 40 -10.00 6.27 -9.17
CA GLU A 40 -11.39 6.66 -9.41
C GLU A 40 -11.76 6.53 -10.90
N ASP A 41 -10.91 7.02 -11.80
CA ASP A 41 -11.12 6.93 -13.25
C ASP A 41 -10.99 5.49 -13.74
N GLY A 42 -10.02 4.74 -13.23
CA GLY A 42 -9.85 3.31 -13.52
C GLY A 42 -11.06 2.48 -13.09
N THR A 43 -11.66 2.83 -11.92
CA THR A 43 -12.91 2.20 -11.45
C THR A 43 -14.07 2.50 -12.39
N ALA A 44 -14.25 3.76 -12.79
CA ALA A 44 -15.28 4.16 -13.72
C ALA A 44 -15.13 3.46 -15.08
N ALA A 45 -13.90 3.39 -15.60
CA ALA A 45 -13.59 2.71 -16.85
C ALA A 45 -13.83 1.19 -16.79
N LEU A 46 -13.59 0.55 -15.62
CA LEU A 46 -13.92 -0.86 -15.41
C LEU A 46 -15.43 -1.09 -15.41
N ILE A 47 -16.19 -0.23 -14.70
CA ILE A 47 -17.65 -0.32 -14.61
C ILE A 47 -18.30 -0.10 -15.99
N SER A 48 -17.79 0.85 -16.79
CA SER A 48 -18.29 1.09 -18.15
C SER A 48 -17.88 0.02 -19.16
N GLY A 49 -16.89 -0.82 -18.84
CA GLY A 49 -16.32 -1.82 -19.75
C GLY A 49 -15.29 -1.26 -20.74
N ASP A 50 -14.81 -0.01 -20.54
CA ASP A 50 -13.77 0.61 -21.37
C ASP A 50 -12.39 -0.03 -21.16
N VAL A 51 -12.18 -0.62 -19.99
CA VAL A 51 -11.00 -1.42 -19.67
C VAL A 51 -11.40 -2.83 -19.21
N ALA A 52 -10.57 -3.80 -19.52
CA ALA A 52 -10.81 -5.20 -19.12
C ALA A 52 -10.35 -5.50 -17.69
N MET A 53 -9.49 -4.66 -17.12
CA MET A 53 -8.94 -4.79 -15.78
C MET A 53 -8.53 -3.40 -15.28
N ALA A 54 -8.60 -3.20 -13.96
CA ALA A 54 -8.06 -2.01 -13.30
C ALA A 54 -7.25 -2.42 -12.07
N CYS A 55 -6.07 -1.82 -11.91
CA CYS A 55 -5.29 -1.90 -10.68
C CYS A 55 -5.65 -0.72 -9.80
N LEU A 56 -6.12 -1.00 -8.60
CA LEU A 56 -6.78 -0.01 -7.76
C LEU A 56 -6.24 -0.03 -6.33
N PHE A 57 -6.28 1.12 -5.70
CA PHE A 57 -6.13 1.27 -4.26
C PHE A 57 -7.22 2.22 -3.72
N GLY A 58 -7.36 2.25 -2.39
CA GLY A 58 -8.46 2.98 -1.75
C GLY A 58 -9.74 2.16 -1.64
N GLY A 59 -10.32 2.16 -0.45
CA GLY A 59 -11.44 1.28 -0.10
C GLY A 59 -12.68 1.47 -0.97
N ASN A 60 -12.99 2.71 -1.38
CA ASN A 60 -14.17 3.00 -2.22
C ASN A 60 -14.01 2.46 -3.64
N SER A 61 -12.84 2.67 -4.26
CA SER A 61 -12.54 2.17 -5.61
C SER A 61 -12.54 0.64 -5.66
N ILE A 62 -11.92 -0.02 -4.67
CA ILE A 62 -11.90 -1.49 -4.57
C ILE A 62 -13.33 -2.02 -4.35
N ALA A 63 -14.12 -1.41 -3.47
CA ALA A 63 -15.48 -1.85 -3.21
C ALA A 63 -16.35 -1.76 -4.48
N ALA A 64 -16.32 -0.64 -5.19
CA ALA A 64 -17.08 -0.45 -6.42
C ALA A 64 -16.65 -1.43 -7.53
N ALA A 65 -15.34 -1.67 -7.68
CA ALA A 65 -14.83 -2.61 -8.66
C ALA A 65 -15.24 -4.07 -8.37
N THR A 66 -15.35 -4.45 -7.09
CA THR A 66 -15.75 -5.81 -6.71
C THR A 66 -17.24 -6.11 -6.94
N GLU A 67 -18.05 -5.08 -7.17
CA GLU A 67 -19.47 -5.26 -7.57
C GLU A 67 -19.61 -5.72 -9.04
N VAL A 68 -18.64 -5.39 -9.88
CA VAL A 68 -18.69 -5.67 -11.34
C VAL A 68 -17.62 -6.65 -11.81
N GLY A 69 -16.67 -7.00 -10.95
CA GLY A 69 -15.55 -7.87 -11.30
C GLY A 69 -15.05 -8.73 -10.14
N SER A 70 -14.01 -9.49 -10.41
CA SER A 70 -13.32 -10.32 -9.42
C SER A 70 -11.83 -10.05 -9.42
N ARG A 71 -11.15 -10.40 -8.31
CA ARG A 71 -9.70 -10.32 -8.24
C ARG A 71 -9.05 -11.27 -9.22
N LEU A 72 -8.00 -10.80 -9.90
CA LEU A 72 -7.19 -11.63 -10.81
C LEU A 72 -6.38 -12.67 -10.03
N ILE A 73 -5.81 -12.26 -8.90
CA ILE A 73 -5.07 -13.11 -7.97
C ILE A 73 -5.59 -12.91 -6.55
N SER A 74 -5.58 -13.95 -5.77
CA SER A 74 -5.91 -13.90 -4.35
C SER A 74 -4.78 -13.24 -3.53
N VAL A 75 -5.08 -12.88 -2.29
CA VAL A 75 -4.07 -12.37 -1.35
C VAL A 75 -2.98 -13.42 -1.08
N ASP A 76 -3.36 -14.70 -1.02
CA ASP A 76 -2.41 -15.79 -0.74
C ASP A 76 -1.50 -16.06 -1.96
N GLU A 77 -2.04 -16.00 -3.18
CA GLU A 77 -1.23 -16.08 -4.41
C GLU A 77 -0.26 -14.90 -4.51
N ALA A 78 -0.71 -13.68 -4.19
CA ALA A 78 0.15 -12.50 -4.16
C ALA A 78 1.31 -12.66 -3.15
N LYS A 79 1.01 -13.11 -1.93
CA LYS A 79 2.03 -13.40 -0.91
C LYS A 79 3.01 -14.50 -1.35
N ALA A 80 2.48 -15.60 -1.90
CA ALA A 80 3.32 -16.70 -2.40
C ALA A 80 4.21 -16.26 -3.57
N GLY A 81 3.74 -15.35 -4.41
CA GLY A 81 4.51 -14.72 -5.49
C GLY A 81 5.45 -13.60 -5.05
N GLY A 82 5.58 -13.35 -3.74
CA GLY A 82 6.50 -12.35 -3.19
C GLY A 82 6.03 -10.90 -3.33
N ILE A 83 4.75 -10.67 -3.63
CA ILE A 83 4.21 -9.31 -3.62
C ILE A 83 4.11 -8.83 -2.17
N MET A 84 4.90 -7.82 -1.84
CA MET A 84 4.86 -7.12 -0.57
C MET A 84 4.39 -5.69 -0.77
N GLY A 85 3.56 -5.20 0.14
CA GLY A 85 3.26 -3.78 0.30
C GLY A 85 3.93 -3.26 1.56
N ILE A 86 4.59 -2.12 1.46
CA ILE A 86 5.15 -1.40 2.61
C ILE A 86 4.63 0.03 2.54
N ASP A 87 3.84 0.43 3.53
CA ASP A 87 3.48 1.83 3.71
C ASP A 87 4.58 2.55 4.47
N ILE A 88 5.09 3.62 3.88
CA ILE A 88 6.22 4.39 4.41
C ILE A 88 5.77 5.83 4.60
N THR A 89 6.03 6.37 5.79
CA THR A 89 5.99 7.81 6.01
C THR A 89 7.39 8.38 5.82
N SER A 90 7.53 9.38 4.99
CA SER A 90 8.80 10.06 4.72
C SER A 90 8.71 11.55 4.99
N VAL A 91 9.82 12.13 5.41
CA VAL A 91 9.98 13.57 5.58
C VAL A 91 11.18 14.06 4.79
N THR A 92 11.20 15.33 4.39
CA THR A 92 12.38 15.90 3.75
C THR A 92 13.54 16.01 4.74
N ASN A 93 14.79 15.84 4.26
CA ASN A 93 15.98 16.04 5.09
C ASN A 93 15.99 17.43 5.74
N LYS A 94 15.53 18.45 5.02
CA LYS A 94 15.39 19.81 5.56
C LYS A 94 14.48 19.84 6.77
N PHE A 95 13.26 19.29 6.66
CA PHE A 95 12.29 19.28 7.77
C PHE A 95 12.82 18.50 8.97
N MET A 96 13.42 17.33 8.73
CA MET A 96 14.02 16.50 9.79
C MET A 96 15.12 17.26 10.54
N ASN A 97 16.02 17.94 9.84
CA ASN A 97 17.12 18.68 10.44
C ASN A 97 16.64 19.92 11.23
N GLU A 98 15.62 20.61 10.72
CA GLU A 98 15.06 21.81 11.37
C GLU A 98 14.11 21.46 12.54
N ASN A 99 13.49 20.26 12.53
CA ASN A 99 12.45 19.88 13.48
C ASN A 99 12.63 18.46 14.05
N PRO A 100 13.81 18.06 14.54
CA PRO A 100 14.07 16.68 14.97
C PRO A 100 13.16 16.24 16.13
N GLY A 101 12.79 17.16 17.04
CA GLY A 101 11.87 16.89 18.11
C GLY A 101 10.46 16.51 17.62
N MET A 102 9.97 17.20 16.59
CA MET A 102 8.66 16.90 16.00
C MET A 102 8.67 15.54 15.29
N VAL A 103 9.73 15.22 14.56
CA VAL A 103 9.89 13.91 13.93
C VAL A 103 9.89 12.79 14.98
N ARG A 104 10.64 12.95 16.06
CA ARG A 104 10.66 11.99 17.17
C ARG A 104 9.28 11.79 17.78
N THR A 105 8.59 12.86 18.14
CA THR A 105 7.23 12.77 18.68
C THR A 105 6.26 12.08 17.73
N PHE A 106 6.34 12.37 16.41
CA PHE A 106 5.51 11.71 15.42
C PHE A 106 5.75 10.19 15.38
N VAL A 107 7.02 9.78 15.39
CA VAL A 107 7.38 8.35 15.37
C VAL A 107 6.92 7.64 16.65
N GLU A 108 7.14 8.25 17.83
CA GLU A 108 6.70 7.73 19.13
C GLU A 108 5.18 7.54 19.19
N VAL A 109 4.41 8.56 18.79
CA VAL A 109 2.94 8.51 18.78
C VAL A 109 2.43 7.46 17.80
N THR A 110 3.07 7.33 16.64
CA THR A 110 2.72 6.30 15.65
C THR A 110 2.91 4.89 16.22
N HIS A 111 4.05 4.61 16.85
CA HIS A 111 4.30 3.30 17.46
C HIS A 111 3.41 3.04 18.68
N GLU A 112 3.08 4.06 19.48
CA GLU A 112 2.10 3.94 20.55
C GLU A 112 0.70 3.56 19.99
N ALA A 113 0.27 4.20 18.91
CA ALA A 113 -0.98 3.87 18.24
C ALA A 113 -0.98 2.43 17.71
N ASN A 114 0.11 1.99 17.07
CA ASN A 114 0.30 0.62 16.61
C ASN A 114 0.21 -0.38 17.77
N ALA A 115 0.88 -0.12 18.89
CA ALA A 115 0.86 -0.98 20.07
C ALA A 115 -0.56 -1.08 20.68
N ARG A 116 -1.29 0.03 20.72
CA ARG A 116 -2.70 0.05 21.17
C ARG A 116 -3.58 -0.80 20.27
N TYR A 117 -3.42 -0.67 18.95
CA TYR A 117 -4.20 -1.46 17.98
C TYR A 117 -3.88 -2.96 18.12
N ASN A 118 -2.61 -3.33 18.11
CA ASN A 118 -2.15 -4.71 18.21
C ASN A 118 -2.63 -5.39 19.52
N SER A 119 -2.77 -4.62 20.60
CA SER A 119 -3.26 -5.11 21.90
C SER A 119 -4.79 -5.05 22.06
N GLY A 120 -5.53 -4.64 21.03
CA GLY A 120 -6.99 -4.49 21.07
C GLY A 120 -7.49 -3.36 21.96
N LYS A 121 -6.63 -2.40 22.33
CA LYS A 121 -6.96 -1.28 23.20
C LYS A 121 -7.33 0.01 22.47
N SER A 122 -7.38 -0.02 21.13
CA SER A 122 -7.79 1.13 20.35
C SER A 122 -9.29 1.40 20.46
N ASP A 123 -9.66 2.67 20.55
CA ASP A 123 -11.05 3.09 20.49
C ASP A 123 -11.51 3.14 19.02
N MET A 124 -12.16 2.06 18.60
CA MET A 124 -12.64 1.88 17.23
C MET A 124 -13.68 2.94 16.81
N ASN A 125 -14.47 3.47 17.75
CA ASN A 125 -15.46 4.49 17.46
C ASN A 125 -14.78 5.85 17.19
N SER A 126 -13.79 6.21 17.99
CA SER A 126 -12.98 7.42 17.73
C SER A 126 -12.22 7.34 16.43
N MET A 127 -11.65 6.18 16.10
CA MET A 127 -10.96 5.95 14.81
C MET A 127 -11.93 6.02 13.63
N SER A 128 -13.11 5.42 13.73
CA SER A 128 -14.17 5.50 12.73
C SER A 128 -14.59 6.95 12.45
N LYS A 129 -14.79 7.72 13.51
CA LYS A 129 -15.13 9.14 13.39
C LYS A 129 -14.01 9.95 12.73
N ALA A 130 -12.75 9.70 13.09
CA ALA A 130 -11.60 10.41 12.52
C ALA A 130 -11.35 10.07 11.06
N SER A 131 -11.59 8.81 10.65
CA SER A 131 -11.40 8.33 9.27
C SER A 131 -12.62 8.56 8.37
N ALA A 132 -13.75 9.01 8.90
CA ALA A 132 -15.04 9.10 8.20
C ALA A 132 -15.49 7.76 7.58
N MET A 133 -15.07 6.62 8.17
CA MET A 133 -15.43 5.27 7.75
C MET A 133 -16.29 4.61 8.83
N ASP A 134 -17.24 3.75 8.45
CA ASP A 134 -17.89 2.91 9.45
C ASP A 134 -16.90 1.90 10.07
N VAL A 135 -17.20 1.45 11.30
CA VAL A 135 -16.30 0.59 12.07
C VAL A 135 -15.97 -0.71 11.34
N GLY A 136 -16.96 -1.30 10.64
CA GLY A 136 -16.76 -2.57 9.93
C GLY A 136 -15.82 -2.41 8.74
N LYS A 137 -16.03 -1.38 7.92
CA LYS A 137 -15.15 -1.08 6.78
C LYS A 137 -13.74 -0.73 7.25
N MET A 138 -13.62 0.10 8.27
CA MET A 138 -12.33 0.47 8.83
C MET A 138 -11.59 -0.75 9.36
N LYS A 139 -12.26 -1.61 10.14
CA LYS A 139 -11.65 -2.86 10.64
C LYS A 139 -11.19 -3.75 9.49
N GLY A 140 -12.02 -3.97 8.47
CA GLY A 140 -11.63 -4.76 7.28
C GLY A 140 -10.41 -4.19 6.55
N THR A 141 -10.26 -2.86 6.52
CA THR A 141 -9.06 -2.22 5.97
C THR A 141 -7.84 -2.50 6.85
N LEU A 142 -7.95 -2.28 8.17
CA LEU A 142 -6.85 -2.44 9.11
C LEU A 142 -6.37 -3.90 9.25
N ASP A 143 -7.27 -4.87 9.14
CA ASP A 143 -6.93 -6.31 9.16
C ASP A 143 -6.01 -6.72 7.97
N GLY A 144 -5.92 -5.89 6.93
CA GLY A 144 -4.99 -6.07 5.81
C GLY A 144 -3.56 -5.61 6.11
N PHE A 145 -3.33 -4.90 7.22
CA PHE A 145 -2.02 -4.36 7.60
C PHE A 145 -1.39 -5.12 8.75
N LYS A 146 -0.06 -5.17 8.76
CA LYS A 146 0.73 -5.54 9.93
C LYS A 146 1.36 -4.29 10.51
N PHE A 147 0.92 -3.89 11.71
CA PHE A 147 1.47 -2.76 12.45
C PHE A 147 2.70 -3.22 13.23
N LEU A 148 3.87 -2.84 12.74
CA LEU A 148 5.16 -3.29 13.29
C LEU A 148 5.47 -2.62 14.62
N THR A 149 6.16 -3.36 15.51
CA THR A 149 6.83 -2.77 16.68
C THR A 149 8.05 -1.94 16.24
N PRO A 150 8.64 -1.11 17.12
CA PRO A 150 9.89 -0.40 16.80
C PRO A 150 11.00 -1.33 16.34
N GLU A 151 11.21 -2.46 17.01
CA GLU A 151 12.24 -3.45 16.70
C GLU A 151 11.96 -4.17 15.35
N GLU A 152 10.69 -4.51 15.09
CA GLU A 152 10.28 -5.08 13.79
C GLU A 152 10.48 -4.06 12.66
N THR A 153 10.21 -2.77 12.94
CA THR A 153 10.41 -1.68 11.97
C THR A 153 11.88 -1.52 11.67
N GLU A 154 12.76 -1.43 12.67
CA GLU A 154 14.21 -1.35 12.49
C GLU A 154 14.72 -2.53 11.66
N LYS A 155 14.33 -3.74 12.03
CA LYS A 155 14.70 -4.96 11.29
C LYS A 155 14.22 -4.90 9.84
N SER A 156 12.99 -4.49 9.58
CA SER A 156 12.44 -4.37 8.23
C SER A 156 13.19 -3.35 7.37
N MET A 157 13.61 -2.25 7.98
CA MET A 157 14.38 -1.19 7.31
C MET A 157 15.83 -1.57 7.01
N THR A 158 16.44 -2.43 7.83
CA THR A 158 17.88 -2.73 7.78
C THR A 158 18.22 -4.08 7.14
N ASN A 159 17.29 -5.03 7.06
CA ASN A 159 17.52 -6.39 6.55
C ASN A 159 17.48 -6.53 5.01
N GLY A 160 17.35 -5.45 4.28
CA GLY A 160 17.25 -5.44 2.82
C GLY A 160 15.82 -5.54 2.25
N ASN A 161 14.81 -5.82 3.05
CA ASN A 161 13.41 -5.91 2.57
C ASN A 161 12.92 -4.60 1.96
N LEU A 162 13.11 -3.48 2.69
CA LEU A 162 12.74 -2.15 2.20
C LEU A 162 13.50 -1.82 0.92
N SER A 163 14.81 -2.06 0.88
CA SER A 163 15.60 -1.76 -0.31
C SER A 163 15.19 -2.60 -1.52
N GLY A 164 14.94 -3.88 -1.31
CA GLY A 164 14.47 -4.78 -2.39
C GLY A 164 13.10 -4.37 -2.93
N PHE A 165 12.21 -3.93 -2.06
CA PHE A 165 10.90 -3.39 -2.44
C PHE A 165 11.05 -2.10 -3.28
N LEU A 166 11.85 -1.13 -2.82
CA LEU A 166 12.10 0.13 -3.54
C LEU A 166 12.80 -0.12 -4.89
N ASP A 167 13.76 -1.04 -4.95
CA ASP A 167 14.42 -1.42 -6.20
C ASP A 167 13.41 -2.03 -7.19
N GLY A 168 12.49 -2.87 -6.70
CA GLY A 168 11.43 -3.46 -7.52
C GLY A 168 10.44 -2.44 -8.07
N MET A 169 10.26 -1.33 -7.38
CA MET A 169 9.44 -0.20 -7.84
C MET A 169 10.20 0.80 -8.73
N GLY A 170 11.51 0.64 -8.93
CA GLY A 170 12.33 1.64 -9.59
C GLY A 170 12.43 2.97 -8.83
N THR A 171 12.13 2.96 -7.53
CA THR A 171 12.13 4.16 -6.70
C THR A 171 13.51 4.37 -6.07
N PRO A 172 14.09 5.59 -6.14
CA PRO A 172 15.38 5.86 -5.50
C PRO A 172 15.32 5.59 -3.99
N LYS A 173 16.32 4.92 -3.47
CA LYS A 173 16.49 4.76 -2.03
C LYS A 173 16.80 6.10 -1.40
N GLY A 174 15.95 6.54 -0.47
CA GLY A 174 16.27 7.62 0.43
C GLY A 174 17.23 7.17 1.54
N ASN A 175 17.64 8.09 2.39
CA ASN A 175 18.32 7.73 3.63
C ASN A 175 17.32 7.09 4.58
N VAL A 176 17.66 5.90 5.07
CA VAL A 176 16.93 5.22 6.15
C VAL A 176 17.57 5.64 7.46
N ASP A 177 16.84 6.37 8.30
CA ASP A 177 17.30 6.79 9.62
C ASP A 177 16.43 6.14 10.69
N THR A 178 17.00 5.17 11.40
CA THR A 178 16.32 4.45 12.49
C THR A 178 16.54 5.09 13.86
N SER A 179 17.33 6.17 13.96
CA SER A 179 17.65 6.83 15.24
C SER A 179 16.45 7.48 15.95
N PHE A 180 15.35 7.64 15.24
CA PHE A 180 14.11 8.17 15.79
C PHE A 180 13.19 7.08 16.37
N LEU A 181 13.47 5.80 16.15
CA LEU A 181 12.65 4.71 16.69
C LEU A 181 12.76 4.67 18.22
N PRO A 182 11.64 4.45 18.93
CA PRO A 182 11.60 4.33 20.40
C PRO A 182 12.01 2.90 20.81
N LEU A 183 13.28 2.55 20.57
CA LEU A 183 13.88 1.27 20.93
C LEU A 183 14.24 1.19 22.41
#